data_b4b07a5cf73da9834be1491e1107d1d8
#
_entry.id   b4b07a5cf73da9834be1491e1107d1d8
#
_cell.length_a   1.000
_cell.length_b   1.000
_cell.length_c   1.000
_cell.angle_alpha   90.00
_cell.angle_beta   90.00
_cell.angle_gamma   90.00
#
_symmetry.space_group_name_H-M   'P 1'
#
loop_
_entity.id
_entity.type
_entity.pdbx_description
1 polymer ?
#
loop_
_entity_poly.entity_id
_entity_poly.type
_entity_poly.pdbx_seq_one_letter_code
_entity_poly.pdbx_strand_id
1 'polypeptide(L)' 'RATFIFDKERTIQHASINALDTGRNADEVLRTLKALQAGGLTGCAWEEGQELLG' A
#
# COMPACT_ATOMS: atom_id res chain seq x y z
N ARG A 1 11.57 11.33 4.40
CA ARG A 1 10.28 10.94 5.01
C ARG A 1 9.98 9.48 4.73
N ALA A 2 9.34 8.84 5.66
CA ALA A 2 9.02 7.42 5.54
C ALA A 2 7.54 7.18 5.86
N THR A 3 6.97 6.19 5.18
CA THR A 3 5.61 5.73 5.42
C THR A 3 5.63 4.23 5.60
N PHE A 4 4.96 3.74 6.63
CA PHE A 4 4.87 2.32 6.94
C PHE A 4 3.41 1.91 7.09
N ILE A 5 3.08 0.72 6.58
CA ILE A 5 1.76 0.11 6.79
C ILE A 5 1.97 -1.20 7.52
N PHE A 6 1.28 -1.37 8.64
CA PHE A 6 1.34 -2.55 9.48
C PHE A 6 0.03 -3.34 9.37
N ASP A 7 0.14 -4.66 9.48
CA ASP A 7 -1.05 -5.51 9.64
C ASP A 7 -1.51 -5.55 11.11
N LYS A 8 -2.53 -6.36 11.37
CA LYS A 8 -3.09 -6.49 12.73
C LYS A 8 -2.12 -7.15 13.71
N GLU A 9 -1.17 -7.92 13.22
CA GLU A 9 -0.11 -8.54 14.02
C GLU A 9 1.11 -7.65 14.17
N ARG A 10 1.03 -6.40 13.70
CA ARG A 10 2.11 -5.41 13.74
C ARG A 10 3.32 -5.76 12.87
N THR A 11 3.10 -6.56 11.86
CA THR A 11 4.13 -6.86 10.86
C THR A 11 4.06 -5.80 9.76
N ILE A 12 5.22 -5.27 9.34
CA ILE A 12 5.28 -4.31 8.25
C ILE A 12 4.94 -5.02 6.94
N GLN A 13 3.92 -4.53 6.25
CA GLN A 13 3.49 -5.04 4.96
C GLN A 13 3.89 -4.12 3.82
N HIS A 14 4.19 -2.87 4.12
CA HIS A 14 4.62 -1.89 3.13
C HIS A 14 5.52 -0.85 3.82
N ALA A 15 6.57 -0.45 3.13
CA ALA A 15 7.42 0.65 3.57
C ALA A 15 7.86 1.45 2.34
N SER A 16 7.87 2.78 2.48
CA SER A 16 8.43 3.66 1.46
C SER A 16 9.23 4.77 2.13
N ILE A 17 10.31 5.16 1.48
CA ILE A 17 11.20 6.21 1.98
C ILE A 17 11.38 7.23 0.86
N ASN A 18 11.09 8.48 1.16
CA ASN A 18 11.24 9.58 0.22
C ASN A 18 12.31 10.55 0.72
N ALA A 19 13.08 11.12 -0.22
CA ALA A 19 13.95 12.26 0.11
C ALA A 19 13.10 13.41 0.65
N LEU A 20 13.70 14.29 1.43
CA LEU A 20 12.99 15.42 2.03
C LEU A 20 12.31 16.32 0.99
N ASP A 21 12.90 16.43 -0.20
CA ASP A 21 12.37 17.27 -1.28
C ASP A 21 11.24 16.60 -2.06
N THR A 22 11.04 15.30 -1.84
CA THR A 22 10.04 14.52 -2.58
C THR A 22 8.84 14.27 -1.68
N GLY A 23 7.70 14.83 -2.06
CA GLY A 23 6.44 14.63 -1.34
C GLY A 23 5.94 13.20 -1.45
N ARG A 24 5.18 12.77 -0.44
CA ARG A 24 4.50 11.48 -0.47
C ARG A 24 3.21 11.58 -1.27
N ASN A 25 2.82 10.47 -1.90
CA ASN A 25 1.56 10.36 -2.60
C ASN A 25 0.54 9.67 -1.69
N ALA A 26 -0.35 10.44 -1.07
CA ALA A 26 -1.35 9.90 -0.16
C ALA A 26 -2.34 8.96 -0.86
N ASP A 27 -2.67 9.21 -2.11
CA ASP A 27 -3.56 8.33 -2.88
C ASP A 27 -2.92 6.97 -3.10
N GLU A 28 -1.64 6.92 -3.37
CA GLU A 28 -0.90 5.66 -3.53
C GLU A 28 -0.80 4.90 -2.20
N VAL A 29 -0.59 5.59 -1.08
CA VAL A 29 -0.60 4.97 0.23
C VAL A 29 -1.97 4.35 0.52
N LEU A 30 -3.05 5.07 0.21
CA LEU A 30 -4.40 4.57 0.40
C LEU A 30 -4.69 3.37 -0.50
N ARG A 31 -4.27 3.43 -1.78
CA ARG A 31 -4.41 2.31 -2.71
C ARG A 31 -3.73 1.05 -2.17
N THR A 32 -2.51 1.20 -1.68
CA THR A 32 -1.73 0.09 -1.11
C THR A 32 -2.41 -0.47 0.13
N LEU A 33 -2.92 0.39 1.02
CA LEU A 33 -3.65 -0.04 2.20
C LEU A 33 -4.89 -0.86 1.82
N LYS A 34 -5.66 -0.39 0.85
CA LYS A 34 -6.85 -1.11 0.37
C LYS A 34 -6.49 -2.44 -0.28
N ALA A 35 -5.39 -2.49 -1.02
CA ALA A 35 -4.90 -3.75 -1.59
C ALA A 35 -4.55 -4.76 -0.50
N LEU A 36 -3.87 -4.33 0.55
CA LEU A 36 -3.54 -5.19 1.68
C LEU A 36 -4.79 -5.67 2.42
N GLN A 37 -5.78 -4.81 2.58
CA GLN A 37 -7.06 -5.16 3.21
C GLN A 37 -7.88 -6.13 2.38
N ALA A 38 -7.75 -6.11 1.05
CA ALA A 38 -8.44 -7.05 0.17
C ALA A 38 -7.98 -8.49 0.39
N GLY A 39 -6.74 -8.68 0.84
CA GLY A 39 -6.26 -9.96 1.34
C GLY A 39 -5.89 -11.01 0.29
N GLY A 40 -5.89 -10.66 -0.99
CA GLY A 40 -5.53 -11.57 -2.07
C GLY A 40 -4.37 -11.03 -2.90
N LEU A 41 -4.01 -11.78 -3.94
CA LEU A 41 -3.00 -11.34 -4.89
C LEU A 41 -3.56 -10.27 -5.80
N THR A 42 -2.97 -9.08 -5.76
CA THR A 42 -3.37 -7.95 -6.61
C THR A 42 -2.41 -7.78 -7.78
N GLY A 43 -2.93 -7.33 -8.91
CA GLY A 43 -2.10 -6.96 -10.05
C GLY A 43 -1.35 -5.66 -9.79
N CYS A 44 -0.40 -5.35 -10.66
CA CYS A 44 0.28 -4.06 -10.63
C CYS A 44 -0.74 -2.94 -10.88
N ALA A 45 -0.58 -1.82 -10.16
CA ALA A 45 -1.50 -0.69 -10.25
C ALA A 45 -2.97 -1.03 -9.94
N TRP A 46 -3.20 -2.10 -9.18
CA TRP A 46 -4.53 -2.51 -8.73
C TRP A 46 -5.23 -1.36 -7.99
N GLU A 47 -6.53 -1.21 -8.23
CA GLU A 47 -7.39 -0.27 -7.53
C GLU A 47 -8.58 -0.99 -6.93
N GLU A 48 -9.16 -0.39 -5.88
CA GLU A 48 -10.33 -0.93 -5.22
C GLU A 48 -11.46 -1.17 -6.23
N GLY A 49 -12.07 -2.34 -6.16
CA GLY A 49 -13.12 -2.75 -7.08
C GLY A 49 -12.64 -3.61 -8.25
N GLN A 50 -11.33 -3.67 -8.50
CA GLN A 50 -10.78 -4.57 -9.50
C GLN A 50 -10.67 -6.00 -8.95
N GLU A 51 -10.66 -6.97 -9.85
CA GLU A 51 -10.55 -8.36 -9.45
C GLU A 51 -9.15 -8.68 -8.92
N LEU A 52 -9.10 -9.59 -7.96
CA LEU A 52 -7.85 -10.14 -7.46
C LEU A 52 -7.34 -11.22 -8.41
N LEU A 53 -6.02 -11.40 -8.45
CA LEU A 53 -5.38 -12.43 -9.26
C LEU A 53 -5.39 -13.81 -8.56
N GLY A 54 -5.61 -13.80 -7.28
CA GLY A 54 -5.63 -15.03 -6.53
C GLY A 54 -6.18 -14.91 -5.14
#